data_937caa1395e4a1374cdd28935a008da1
#
_entry.id   937caa1395e4a1374cdd28935a008da1
#
_cell.length_a   1.000
_cell.length_b   1.000
_cell.length_c   1.000
_cell.angle_alpha   90.00
_cell.angle_beta   90.00
_cell.angle_gamma   90.00
#
_symmetry.space_group_name_H-M   'P 1'
#
loop_
_entity.id
_entity.type
_entity.pdbx_description
1 polymer ?
#
loop_
_entity_poly.entity_id
_entity_poly.type
_entity_poly.pdbx_seq_one_letter_code
_entity_poly.pdbx_strand_id
1 'polypeptide(L)'
;MSLASIYAYQFSPLEQVFQPTGAESTKTYTIVNDSNDSIAISISALIRDQDSQGVEINTPADAYFSIVPNKLVVPPQSSWVVRVQYRGPKTVTNELSFRLKAEQIPYSQGKSSTDKGMFNFLYIYTTSLYVQPSKVVENVAVRSIAPSSSEDGAPTMAVALVNMGTVHQLLVSGILEVKDSRGNTVVLQGADALPSLDGMNLLAKKTVTKQIPWPEELSRAPGVTYQATIKYSK
;
A
#
# COMPACT_ATOMS: atom_id res chain seq x y z
N MET A 1 35.30 -4.82 -18.80
CA MET A 1 33.83 -4.70 -18.90
C MET A 1 33.40 -3.64 -17.90
N SER A 2 32.95 -2.45 -18.36
CA SER A 2 32.41 -1.44 -17.47
C SER A 2 30.98 -1.87 -17.13
N LEU A 3 30.71 -2.12 -15.86
CA LEU A 3 29.36 -2.28 -15.34
C LEU A 3 28.64 -0.94 -15.54
N ALA A 4 27.67 -0.89 -16.44
CA ALA A 4 26.79 0.26 -16.53
C ALA A 4 26.02 0.35 -15.21
N SER A 5 26.31 1.39 -14.41
CA SER A 5 25.56 1.68 -13.21
C SER A 5 24.15 2.11 -13.65
N ILE A 6 23.14 1.34 -13.30
CA ILE A 6 21.75 1.68 -13.53
C ILE A 6 21.36 2.67 -12.41
N TYR A 7 21.27 3.94 -12.74
CA TYR A 7 20.83 4.98 -11.79
C TYR A 7 19.33 5.20 -11.92
N ALA A 8 18.59 4.78 -10.89
CA ALA A 8 17.21 5.24 -10.68
C ALA A 8 17.26 6.60 -10.00
N TYR A 9 16.36 7.52 -10.36
CA TYR A 9 16.17 8.70 -9.53
C TYR A 9 15.61 8.31 -8.16
N GLN A 10 15.72 9.21 -7.16
CA GLN A 10 15.11 9.00 -5.84
C GLN A 10 13.86 9.87 -5.73
N PHE A 11 12.83 9.35 -5.06
CA PHE A 11 11.60 10.07 -4.75
C PHE A 11 11.22 9.85 -3.29
N SER A 12 11.16 10.91 -2.52
CA SER A 12 10.91 10.83 -1.08
C SER A 12 10.04 11.98 -0.55
N PRO A 13 9.35 11.75 0.59
CA PRO A 13 9.27 10.52 1.35
C PRO A 13 8.32 9.49 0.70
N LEU A 14 8.40 8.22 1.15
CA LEU A 14 7.55 7.15 0.61
C LEU A 14 6.15 7.12 1.24
N GLU A 15 5.95 7.88 2.30
CA GLU A 15 4.65 8.03 2.96
C GLU A 15 4.49 9.44 3.52
N GLN A 16 3.28 9.99 3.42
CA GLN A 16 2.91 11.27 4.02
C GLN A 16 1.48 11.23 4.55
N VAL A 17 1.29 11.88 5.70
CA VAL A 17 -0.02 12.09 6.31
C VAL A 17 -0.39 13.55 6.18
N PHE A 18 -1.57 13.81 5.63
CA PHE A 18 -2.15 15.12 5.45
C PHE A 18 -3.30 15.35 6.44
N GLN A 19 -3.51 16.61 6.82
CA GLN A 19 -4.76 17.04 7.42
C GLN A 19 -5.67 17.64 6.34
N PRO A 20 -7.01 17.55 6.49
CA PRO A 20 -7.93 18.10 5.49
C PRO A 20 -7.80 19.60 5.30
N THR A 21 -7.30 20.32 6.31
CA THR A 21 -7.18 21.79 6.32
C THR A 21 -5.93 22.25 7.07
N GLY A 22 -5.61 23.54 6.95
CA GLY A 22 -4.46 24.16 7.63
C GLY A 22 -3.13 23.88 6.94
N ALA A 23 -2.02 24.14 7.63
CA ALA A 23 -0.68 23.98 7.10
C ALA A 23 -0.37 22.56 6.67
N GLU A 24 -0.86 21.58 7.45
CA GLU A 24 -0.65 20.16 7.21
C GLU A 24 -1.47 19.60 6.02
N SER A 25 -2.29 20.42 5.37
CA SER A 25 -2.92 20.06 4.09
C SER A 25 -1.95 20.17 2.90
N THR A 26 -0.74 20.64 3.14
CA THR A 26 0.31 20.79 2.13
C THR A 26 1.57 20.10 2.59
N LYS A 27 2.13 19.27 1.72
CA LYS A 27 3.39 18.55 1.95
C LYS A 27 4.32 18.72 0.75
N THR A 28 5.59 18.44 0.97
CA THR A 28 6.62 18.48 -0.08
C THR A 28 7.20 17.08 -0.29
N TYR A 29 7.55 16.83 -1.54
CA TYR A 29 8.31 15.67 -1.97
C TYR A 29 9.58 16.12 -2.66
N THR A 30 10.63 15.35 -2.55
CA THR A 30 11.92 15.61 -3.17
C THR A 30 12.21 14.57 -4.23
N ILE A 31 12.63 15.02 -5.40
CA ILE A 31 13.17 14.20 -6.48
C ILE A 31 14.66 14.46 -6.55
N VAL A 32 15.48 13.42 -6.51
CA VAL A 32 16.94 13.52 -6.67
C VAL A 32 17.34 12.72 -7.91
N ASN A 33 18.03 13.39 -8.83
CA ASN A 33 18.58 12.76 -10.01
C ASN A 33 20.10 12.63 -9.86
N ASP A 34 20.56 11.45 -9.48
CA ASP A 34 21.99 11.13 -9.32
C ASP A 34 22.65 10.67 -10.64
N SER A 35 21.91 10.66 -11.75
CA SER A 35 22.42 10.25 -13.05
C SER A 35 23.18 11.38 -13.75
N ASN A 36 23.87 11.05 -14.85
CA ASN A 36 24.56 12.01 -15.70
C ASN A 36 23.68 12.61 -16.81
N ASP A 37 22.42 12.17 -16.90
CA ASP A 37 21.47 12.64 -17.90
C ASP A 37 20.26 13.32 -17.23
N SER A 38 19.64 14.27 -17.95
CA SER A 38 18.39 14.85 -17.52
C SER A 38 17.26 13.83 -17.60
N ILE A 39 16.38 13.82 -16.64
CA ILE A 39 15.18 12.97 -16.60
C ILE A 39 13.91 13.81 -16.60
N ALA A 40 12.89 13.37 -17.31
CA ALA A 40 11.57 13.99 -17.23
C ALA A 40 10.64 13.13 -16.37
N ILE A 41 9.94 13.77 -15.44
CA ILE A 41 9.06 13.13 -14.47
C ILE A 41 7.65 13.70 -14.62
N SER A 42 6.66 12.82 -14.62
CA SER A 42 5.24 13.14 -14.50
C SER A 42 4.73 12.66 -13.14
N ILE A 43 3.98 13.49 -12.42
CA ILE A 43 3.49 13.20 -11.08
C ILE A 43 1.97 13.29 -11.08
N SER A 44 1.30 12.26 -10.58
CA SER A 44 -0.15 12.15 -10.48
C SER A 44 -0.59 11.53 -9.17
N ALA A 45 -1.78 11.88 -8.70
CA ALA A 45 -2.39 11.26 -7.54
C ALA A 45 -3.45 10.24 -7.98
N LEU A 46 -3.57 9.16 -7.20
CA LEU A 46 -4.57 8.12 -7.39
C LEU A 46 -5.31 7.89 -6.08
N ILE A 47 -6.62 7.67 -6.14
CA ILE A 47 -7.39 7.11 -5.02
C ILE A 47 -6.91 5.67 -4.84
N ARG A 48 -6.61 5.30 -3.62
CA ARG A 48 -6.26 3.93 -3.25
C ARG A 48 -7.44 3.27 -2.56
N ASP A 49 -7.90 2.18 -3.12
CA ASP A 49 -8.94 1.33 -2.54
C ASP A 49 -8.48 -0.13 -2.47
N GLN A 50 -9.25 -0.99 -1.81
CA GLN A 50 -9.02 -2.42 -1.71
C GLN A 50 -10.31 -3.18 -1.98
N ASP A 51 -10.22 -4.28 -2.73
CA ASP A 51 -11.30 -5.24 -2.88
C ASP A 51 -11.42 -6.19 -1.67
N SER A 52 -12.35 -7.12 -1.75
CA SER A 52 -12.58 -8.12 -0.70
C SER A 52 -11.43 -9.12 -0.50
N GLN A 53 -10.49 -9.19 -1.43
CA GLN A 53 -9.29 -10.01 -1.34
C GLN A 53 -8.06 -9.20 -0.91
N GLY A 54 -8.23 -7.88 -0.69
CA GLY A 54 -7.16 -6.96 -0.35
C GLY A 54 -6.27 -6.58 -1.52
N VAL A 55 -6.73 -6.80 -2.75
CA VAL A 55 -6.04 -6.33 -3.95
C VAL A 55 -6.27 -4.83 -4.07
N GLU A 56 -5.19 -4.10 -4.29
CA GLU A 56 -5.25 -2.65 -4.41
C GLU A 56 -5.90 -2.22 -5.73
N ILE A 57 -6.83 -1.28 -5.64
CA ILE A 57 -7.52 -0.66 -6.78
C ILE A 57 -7.18 0.82 -6.78
N ASN A 58 -6.67 1.30 -7.91
CA ASN A 58 -6.27 2.69 -8.07
C ASN A 58 -7.07 3.38 -9.18
N THR A 59 -7.61 4.57 -8.87
CA THR A 59 -8.33 5.42 -9.82
C THR A 59 -7.81 6.86 -9.77
N PRO A 60 -7.90 7.66 -10.85
CA PRO A 60 -7.40 9.04 -10.85
C PRO A 60 -7.97 9.89 -9.71
N ALA A 61 -7.13 10.72 -9.09
CA ALA A 61 -7.46 11.57 -7.94
C ALA A 61 -7.19 13.06 -8.20
N ASP A 62 -7.26 13.53 -9.44
CA ASP A 62 -6.89 14.90 -9.83
C ASP A 62 -7.71 15.97 -9.09
N ALA A 63 -8.98 15.66 -8.74
CA ALA A 63 -9.84 16.57 -7.98
C ALA A 63 -9.40 16.73 -6.50
N TYR A 64 -8.60 15.82 -5.97
CA TYR A 64 -8.21 15.80 -4.55
C TYR A 64 -6.91 16.52 -4.27
N PHE A 65 -6.04 16.72 -5.28
CA PHE A 65 -4.72 17.28 -5.06
C PHE A 65 -4.34 18.31 -6.11
N SER A 66 -3.65 19.35 -5.64
CA SER A 66 -2.88 20.26 -6.49
C SER A 66 -1.41 19.90 -6.36
N ILE A 67 -0.78 19.49 -7.45
CA ILE A 67 0.63 19.06 -7.51
C ILE A 67 1.40 20.07 -8.33
N VAL A 68 2.43 20.72 -7.75
CA VAL A 68 3.18 21.77 -8.42
C VAL A 68 4.69 21.60 -8.19
N PRO A 69 5.46 21.42 -9.25
CA PRO A 69 5.07 21.10 -10.63
C PRO A 69 4.57 19.63 -10.72
N ASN A 70 3.63 19.36 -11.63
CA ASN A 70 3.18 17.99 -11.90
C ASN A 70 3.93 17.33 -13.08
N LYS A 71 4.69 18.11 -13.84
CA LYS A 71 5.64 17.64 -14.86
C LYS A 71 6.87 18.53 -14.80
N LEU A 72 8.04 17.91 -14.84
CA LEU A 72 9.31 18.64 -14.76
C LEU A 72 10.43 17.84 -15.40
N VAL A 73 11.49 18.55 -15.79
CA VAL A 73 12.77 17.97 -16.18
C VAL A 73 13.75 18.26 -15.05
N VAL A 74 14.35 17.21 -14.51
CA VAL A 74 15.37 17.29 -13.47
C VAL A 74 16.74 17.12 -14.12
N PRO A 75 17.61 18.17 -14.08
CA PRO A 75 18.95 18.09 -14.64
C PRO A 75 19.80 17.00 -13.97
N PRO A 76 20.94 16.63 -14.60
CA PRO A 76 21.91 15.74 -13.97
C PRO A 76 22.36 16.26 -12.60
N GLN A 77 22.64 15.35 -11.66
CA GLN A 77 23.23 15.65 -10.35
C GLN A 77 22.51 16.77 -9.60
N SER A 78 21.17 16.77 -9.68
CA SER A 78 20.37 17.84 -9.08
C SER A 78 19.12 17.28 -8.36
N SER A 79 18.50 18.14 -7.55
CA SER A 79 17.27 17.82 -6.84
C SER A 79 16.20 18.88 -7.06
N TRP A 80 14.93 18.45 -7.01
CA TRP A 80 13.77 19.31 -7.12
C TRP A 80 12.73 18.99 -6.06
N VAL A 81 12.02 20.02 -5.64
CA VAL A 81 10.93 19.90 -4.67
C VAL A 81 9.59 20.03 -5.38
N VAL A 82 8.70 19.12 -5.06
CA VAL A 82 7.32 19.09 -5.54
C VAL A 82 6.39 19.38 -4.37
N ARG A 83 5.55 20.38 -4.50
CA ARG A 83 4.52 20.71 -3.52
C ARG A 83 3.22 19.99 -3.87
N VAL A 84 2.69 19.26 -2.91
CA VAL A 84 1.42 18.54 -3.01
C VAL A 84 0.47 19.12 -1.98
N GLN A 85 -0.67 19.65 -2.44
CA GLN A 85 -1.70 20.25 -1.59
C GLN A 85 -3.00 19.49 -1.74
N TYR A 86 -3.55 19.01 -0.62
CA TYR A 86 -4.88 18.43 -0.58
C TYR A 86 -5.96 19.49 -0.81
N ARG A 87 -6.95 19.15 -1.65
CA ARG A 87 -8.06 20.03 -2.06
C ARG A 87 -9.43 19.35 -1.97
N GLY A 88 -9.49 18.14 -1.43
CA GLY A 88 -10.73 17.41 -1.24
C GLY A 88 -11.58 17.96 -0.09
N PRO A 89 -12.53 17.18 0.42
CA PRO A 89 -13.41 17.56 1.51
C PRO A 89 -12.66 18.07 2.75
N LYS A 90 -13.09 19.21 3.30
CA LYS A 90 -12.47 19.83 4.49
C LYS A 90 -12.74 19.06 5.78
N THR A 91 -13.74 18.18 5.77
CA THR A 91 -14.07 17.30 6.88
C THR A 91 -14.09 15.86 6.39
N VAL A 92 -13.30 15.01 7.04
CA VAL A 92 -13.25 13.58 6.77
C VAL A 92 -13.55 12.84 8.08
N THR A 93 -14.41 11.85 8.02
CA THR A 93 -14.77 11.01 9.17
C THR A 93 -13.93 9.76 9.26
N ASN A 94 -13.44 9.29 8.14
CA ASN A 94 -12.49 8.20 8.02
C ASN A 94 -11.34 8.65 7.12
N GLU A 95 -10.18 8.09 7.32
CA GLU A 95 -9.01 8.33 6.48
C GLU A 95 -9.32 8.06 5.01
N LEU A 96 -8.90 8.98 4.17
CA LEU A 96 -8.88 8.79 2.72
C LEU A 96 -7.47 8.36 2.32
N SER A 97 -7.40 7.27 1.59
CA SER A 97 -6.12 6.68 1.17
C SER A 97 -5.87 6.96 -0.30
N PHE A 98 -4.63 7.34 -0.61
CA PHE A 98 -4.19 7.70 -1.95
C PHE A 98 -2.79 7.16 -2.23
N ARG A 99 -2.42 7.21 -3.52
CA ARG A 99 -1.06 7.02 -4.01
C ARG A 99 -0.59 8.29 -4.72
N LEU A 100 0.66 8.65 -4.53
CA LEU A 100 1.34 9.60 -5.40
C LEU A 100 2.29 8.81 -6.29
N LYS A 101 2.03 8.84 -7.60
CA LYS A 101 2.85 8.19 -8.62
C LYS A 101 3.78 9.21 -9.25
N ALA A 102 5.09 9.02 -9.13
CA ALA A 102 6.11 9.75 -9.87
C ALA A 102 6.67 8.82 -10.95
N GLU A 103 6.42 9.13 -12.19
CA GLU A 103 6.72 8.31 -13.35
C GLU A 103 7.73 9.00 -14.25
N GLN A 104 8.85 8.35 -14.50
CA GLN A 104 9.79 8.81 -15.51
C GLN A 104 9.15 8.62 -16.88
N ILE A 105 9.17 9.69 -17.70
CA ILE A 105 8.66 9.67 -19.07
C ILE A 105 9.82 9.77 -20.06
N PRO A 106 9.68 9.23 -21.29
CA PRO A 106 10.74 9.34 -22.30
C PRO A 106 11.09 10.80 -22.55
N TYR A 107 12.38 11.11 -22.49
CA TYR A 107 12.89 12.45 -22.69
C TYR A 107 14.15 12.39 -23.58
N SER A 108 14.11 13.08 -24.71
CA SER A 108 15.26 13.20 -25.60
C SER A 108 15.64 14.66 -25.78
N GLN A 109 16.87 15.00 -25.43
CA GLN A 109 17.44 16.35 -25.68
C GLN A 109 17.91 16.50 -27.13
N GLY A 110 17.11 16.12 -28.12
CA GLY A 110 17.49 16.23 -29.52
C GLY A 110 18.59 15.25 -29.98
N LYS A 111 18.98 14.31 -29.14
CA LYS A 111 19.88 13.21 -29.55
C LYS A 111 19.05 12.19 -30.33
N SER A 112 19.33 12.09 -31.64
CA SER A 112 18.81 11.00 -32.48
C SER A 112 19.40 9.70 -31.94
N SER A 113 18.56 8.79 -31.47
CA SER A 113 18.99 7.47 -31.04
C SER A 113 19.31 6.62 -32.31
N THR A 114 20.52 6.70 -32.77
CA THR A 114 21.05 5.83 -33.83
C THR A 114 21.61 4.52 -33.26
N ASP A 115 21.65 4.35 -31.96
CA ASP A 115 22.15 3.13 -31.35
C ASP A 115 21.05 2.06 -31.27
N LYS A 116 21.14 1.13 -32.21
CA LYS A 116 20.37 -0.12 -32.22
C LYS A 116 20.82 -0.96 -31.03
N GLY A 117 19.94 -1.11 -30.02
CA GLY A 117 20.14 -2.09 -28.94
C GLY A 117 20.26 -1.54 -27.51
N MET A 118 19.94 -0.24 -27.26
CA MET A 118 19.86 0.26 -25.91
C MET A 118 18.48 -0.02 -25.28
N PHE A 119 18.49 -0.66 -24.11
CA PHE A 119 17.30 -0.77 -23.27
C PHE A 119 17.16 0.53 -22.45
N ASN A 120 16.02 1.20 -22.58
CA ASN A 120 15.66 2.32 -21.72
C ASN A 120 14.80 1.82 -20.56
N PHE A 121 15.32 1.88 -19.34
CA PHE A 121 14.56 1.61 -18.13
C PHE A 121 13.86 2.89 -17.70
N LEU A 122 12.54 2.84 -17.54
CA LEU A 122 11.74 3.92 -16.99
C LEU A 122 11.29 3.51 -15.57
N TYR A 123 11.59 4.35 -14.60
CA TYR A 123 11.29 4.08 -13.21
C TYR A 123 9.98 4.74 -12.79
N ILE A 124 9.21 4.03 -11.99
CA ILE A 124 7.96 4.52 -11.39
C ILE A 124 8.07 4.34 -9.89
N TYR A 125 7.94 5.45 -9.16
CA TYR A 125 7.76 5.42 -7.71
C TYR A 125 6.30 5.63 -7.38
N THR A 126 5.79 4.83 -6.44
CA THR A 126 4.44 4.95 -5.91
C THR A 126 4.52 5.05 -4.40
N THR A 127 4.15 6.20 -3.85
CA THR A 127 4.18 6.48 -2.41
C THR A 127 2.78 6.45 -1.81
N SER A 128 2.68 6.34 -0.49
CA SER A 128 1.41 6.39 0.23
C SER A 128 1.09 7.80 0.68
N LEU A 129 -0.15 8.25 0.45
CA LEU A 129 -0.71 9.47 1.00
C LEU A 129 -1.97 9.14 1.77
N TYR A 130 -2.07 9.68 2.98
CA TYR A 130 -3.25 9.51 3.81
C TYR A 130 -3.77 10.87 4.25
N VAL A 131 -5.08 11.09 4.12
CA VAL A 131 -5.75 12.27 4.68
C VAL A 131 -6.53 11.83 5.90
N GLN A 132 -6.03 12.19 7.08
CA GLN A 132 -6.54 11.69 8.34
C GLN A 132 -7.71 12.51 8.88
N PRO A 133 -8.69 11.84 9.53
CA PRO A 133 -9.71 12.52 10.32
C PRO A 133 -9.12 13.10 11.60
N SER A 134 -9.81 14.06 12.21
CA SER A 134 -9.43 14.63 13.52
C SER A 134 -9.48 13.60 14.65
N LYS A 135 -10.35 12.59 14.55
CA LYS A 135 -10.45 11.50 15.52
C LYS A 135 -9.88 10.22 14.93
N VAL A 136 -8.71 9.84 15.42
CA VAL A 136 -8.04 8.59 15.07
C VAL A 136 -8.53 7.47 15.99
N VAL A 137 -9.04 6.39 15.40
CA VAL A 137 -9.44 5.16 16.08
C VAL A 137 -8.84 3.99 15.33
N GLU A 138 -8.12 3.14 16.03
CA GLU A 138 -7.53 1.91 15.52
C GLU A 138 -8.35 0.73 16.03
N ASN A 139 -8.88 -0.08 15.12
CA ASN A 139 -9.71 -1.23 15.50
C ASN A 139 -9.78 -2.23 14.35
N VAL A 140 -8.94 -3.24 14.38
CA VAL A 140 -9.02 -4.40 13.47
C VAL A 140 -9.45 -5.62 14.27
N ALA A 141 -10.42 -6.35 13.72
CA ALA A 141 -10.92 -7.57 14.32
C ALA A 141 -11.07 -8.68 13.27
N VAL A 142 -11.09 -9.92 13.74
CA VAL A 142 -11.51 -11.06 12.92
C VAL A 142 -13.03 -11.03 12.84
N ARG A 143 -13.55 -10.91 11.62
CA ARG A 143 -14.99 -10.93 11.34
C ARG A 143 -15.53 -12.37 11.28
N SER A 144 -14.80 -13.25 10.61
CA SER A 144 -15.18 -14.66 10.48
C SER A 144 -13.98 -15.53 10.11
N ILE A 145 -14.11 -16.80 10.47
CA ILE A 145 -13.22 -17.89 10.08
C ILE A 145 -14.08 -18.98 9.43
N ALA A 146 -13.62 -19.52 8.31
CA ALA A 146 -14.28 -20.63 7.64
C ALA A 146 -13.26 -21.61 7.02
N PRO A 147 -13.53 -22.91 7.02
CA PRO A 147 -12.79 -23.86 6.22
C PRO A 147 -12.90 -23.52 4.74
N SER A 148 -11.79 -23.65 4.02
CA SER A 148 -11.68 -23.41 2.58
C SER A 148 -10.70 -24.39 1.96
N SER A 149 -10.47 -24.27 0.67
CA SER A 149 -9.43 -25.01 -0.06
C SER A 149 -8.74 -24.09 -1.05
N SER A 150 -7.45 -24.30 -1.28
CA SER A 150 -6.70 -23.66 -2.35
C SER A 150 -7.08 -24.21 -3.73
N GLU A 151 -6.57 -23.64 -4.79
CA GLU A 151 -6.85 -24.07 -6.17
C GLU A 151 -6.40 -25.51 -6.45
N ASP A 152 -5.33 -25.97 -5.82
CA ASP A 152 -4.81 -27.34 -5.88
C ASP A 152 -5.51 -28.30 -4.90
N GLY A 153 -6.54 -27.83 -4.19
CA GLY A 153 -7.34 -28.62 -3.26
C GLY A 153 -6.76 -28.78 -1.86
N ALA A 154 -5.63 -28.16 -1.54
CA ALA A 154 -5.07 -28.21 -0.19
C ALA A 154 -5.99 -27.51 0.82
N PRO A 155 -6.09 -28.04 2.06
CA PRO A 155 -6.93 -27.44 3.09
C PRO A 155 -6.41 -26.06 3.52
N THR A 156 -7.31 -25.06 3.47
CA THR A 156 -7.03 -23.69 3.91
C THR A 156 -8.08 -23.15 4.86
N MET A 157 -7.76 -22.06 5.52
CA MET A 157 -8.64 -21.29 6.38
C MET A 157 -8.87 -19.93 5.76
N ALA A 158 -10.11 -19.59 5.43
CA ALA A 158 -10.51 -18.25 5.03
C ALA A 158 -10.69 -17.38 6.28
N VAL A 159 -9.83 -16.37 6.43
CA VAL A 159 -9.84 -15.42 7.54
C VAL A 159 -10.33 -14.08 7.03
N ALA A 160 -11.51 -13.64 7.45
CA ALA A 160 -12.04 -12.32 7.14
C ALA A 160 -11.67 -11.34 8.26
N LEU A 161 -10.85 -10.34 7.94
CA LEU A 161 -10.49 -9.23 8.82
C LEU A 161 -11.31 -7.99 8.46
N VAL A 162 -11.74 -7.25 9.47
CA VAL A 162 -12.44 -5.98 9.30
C VAL A 162 -11.72 -4.88 10.06
N ASN A 163 -11.45 -3.76 9.39
CA ASN A 163 -11.00 -2.54 10.03
C ASN A 163 -12.20 -1.66 10.37
N MET A 164 -12.61 -1.69 11.64
CA MET A 164 -13.70 -0.85 12.17
C MET A 164 -13.20 0.54 12.60
N GLY A 165 -11.87 0.75 12.60
CA GLY A 165 -11.22 2.01 12.93
C GLY A 165 -11.46 3.10 11.89
N THR A 166 -10.87 4.27 12.13
CA THR A 166 -10.97 5.43 11.24
C THR A 166 -9.70 5.64 10.39
N VAL A 167 -8.66 4.87 10.62
CA VAL A 167 -7.38 4.92 9.90
C VAL A 167 -6.98 3.53 9.45
N HIS A 168 -6.12 3.44 8.42
CA HIS A 168 -5.53 2.18 7.99
C HIS A 168 -4.71 1.55 9.13
N GLN A 169 -4.50 0.24 9.03
CA GLN A 169 -3.64 -0.50 9.94
C GLN A 169 -2.68 -1.40 9.16
N LEU A 170 -1.39 -1.25 9.44
CA LEU A 170 -0.37 -2.16 8.93
C LEU A 170 -0.22 -3.32 9.92
N LEU A 171 -0.59 -4.52 9.50
CA LEU A 171 -0.60 -5.70 10.36
C LEU A 171 0.80 -6.33 10.37
N VAL A 172 1.70 -5.80 11.21
CA VAL A 172 3.08 -6.32 11.35
C VAL A 172 3.15 -7.23 12.57
N SER A 173 3.91 -8.33 12.44
CA SER A 173 4.08 -9.32 13.52
C SER A 173 2.74 -9.82 14.05
N GLY A 174 1.82 -10.13 13.13
CA GLY A 174 0.48 -10.60 13.47
C GLY A 174 0.49 -11.89 14.27
N ILE A 175 -0.38 -11.95 15.29
CA ILE A 175 -0.67 -13.15 16.07
C ILE A 175 -2.15 -13.41 15.95
N LEU A 176 -2.53 -14.53 15.34
CA LEU A 176 -3.90 -14.98 15.19
C LEU A 176 -4.15 -16.17 16.13
N GLU A 177 -4.98 -15.96 17.14
CA GLU A 177 -5.46 -17.03 18.02
C GLU A 177 -6.81 -17.52 17.52
N VAL A 178 -6.95 -18.81 17.25
CA VAL A 178 -8.19 -19.44 16.77
C VAL A 178 -8.59 -20.56 17.72
N LYS A 179 -9.87 -20.57 18.09
CA LYS A 179 -10.48 -21.62 18.92
C LYS A 179 -11.68 -22.22 18.19
N ASP A 180 -11.76 -23.55 18.15
CA ASP A 180 -12.93 -24.25 17.62
C ASP A 180 -13.95 -24.57 18.73
N SER A 181 -15.19 -24.93 18.32
CA SER A 181 -16.26 -25.29 19.25
C SER A 181 -16.05 -26.62 19.98
N ARG A 182 -15.00 -27.36 19.64
CA ARG A 182 -14.58 -28.60 20.33
C ARG A 182 -13.58 -28.35 21.45
N GLY A 183 -13.12 -27.09 21.58
CA GLY A 183 -12.18 -26.66 22.60
C GLY A 183 -10.70 -26.67 22.17
N ASN A 184 -10.40 -27.04 20.91
CA ASN A 184 -9.05 -26.94 20.41
C ASN A 184 -8.69 -25.45 20.17
N THR A 185 -7.45 -25.09 20.47
CA THR A 185 -6.95 -23.72 20.31
C THR A 185 -5.58 -23.78 19.63
N VAL A 186 -5.36 -22.90 18.66
CA VAL A 186 -4.08 -22.72 17.98
C VAL A 186 -3.70 -21.24 17.97
N VAL A 187 -2.41 -20.98 18.08
CA VAL A 187 -1.82 -19.63 17.94
C VAL A 187 -0.91 -19.64 16.71
N LEU A 188 -1.28 -18.85 15.72
CA LEU A 188 -0.55 -18.72 14.46
C LEU A 188 0.20 -17.38 14.45
N GLN A 189 1.48 -17.42 14.09
CA GLN A 189 2.33 -16.24 14.01
C GLN A 189 3.45 -16.40 12.97
N GLY A 190 3.92 -15.26 12.46
CA GLY A 190 4.97 -15.21 11.47
C GLY A 190 4.51 -15.46 10.04
N ALA A 191 5.38 -15.16 9.08
CA ALA A 191 5.05 -15.17 7.65
C ALA A 191 4.68 -16.56 7.12
N ASP A 192 5.24 -17.62 7.68
CA ASP A 192 4.94 -19.00 7.23
C ASP A 192 3.52 -19.44 7.61
N ALA A 193 3.06 -19.07 8.82
CA ALA A 193 1.71 -19.39 9.27
C ALA A 193 0.65 -18.39 8.79
N LEU A 194 1.05 -17.14 8.55
CA LEU A 194 0.19 -16.02 8.14
C LEU A 194 0.68 -15.36 6.84
N PRO A 195 0.97 -16.09 5.76
CA PRO A 195 1.68 -15.59 4.58
C PRO A 195 0.98 -14.43 3.88
N SER A 196 -0.35 -14.34 4.02
CA SER A 196 -1.16 -13.30 3.35
C SER A 196 -1.65 -12.20 4.30
N LEU A 197 -1.35 -12.32 5.59
CA LEU A 197 -1.83 -11.42 6.64
C LEU A 197 -0.71 -10.58 7.24
N ASP A 198 0.48 -11.18 7.44
CA ASP A 198 1.62 -10.44 7.97
C ASP A 198 2.12 -9.39 6.98
N GLY A 199 2.27 -8.15 7.44
CA GLY A 199 2.61 -6.99 6.60
C GLY A 199 1.46 -6.43 5.75
N MET A 200 0.24 -6.95 5.86
CA MET A 200 -0.91 -6.43 5.12
C MET A 200 -1.33 -5.05 5.65
N ASN A 201 -1.47 -4.08 4.74
CA ASN A 201 -2.08 -2.79 5.05
C ASN A 201 -3.60 -2.91 4.82
N LEU A 202 -4.37 -2.85 5.91
CA LEU A 202 -5.83 -2.89 5.86
C LEU A 202 -6.40 -1.48 5.98
N LEU A 203 -6.96 -0.96 4.89
CA LEU A 203 -7.49 0.40 4.83
C LEU A 203 -8.70 0.58 5.76
N ALA A 204 -8.95 1.83 6.15
CA ALA A 204 -10.07 2.19 7.02
C ALA A 204 -11.41 1.69 6.47
N LYS A 205 -12.23 1.09 7.33
CA LYS A 205 -13.57 0.57 7.00
C LYS A 205 -13.61 -0.57 5.97
N LYS A 206 -12.45 -1.14 5.61
CA LYS A 206 -12.41 -2.28 4.69
C LYS A 206 -12.54 -3.62 5.42
N THR A 207 -13.08 -4.58 4.70
CA THR A 207 -13.09 -6.00 5.07
C THR A 207 -12.33 -6.75 4.00
N VAL A 208 -11.35 -7.53 4.42
CA VAL A 208 -10.51 -8.34 3.51
C VAL A 208 -10.51 -9.78 4.00
N THR A 209 -10.67 -10.72 3.08
CA THR A 209 -10.58 -12.15 3.34
C THR A 209 -9.29 -12.70 2.74
N LYS A 210 -8.49 -13.36 3.55
CA LYS A 210 -7.27 -14.04 3.13
C LYS A 210 -7.37 -15.53 3.41
N GLN A 211 -6.70 -16.33 2.60
CA GLN A 211 -6.54 -17.75 2.84
C GLN A 211 -5.16 -18.03 3.43
N ILE A 212 -5.14 -18.78 4.52
CA ILE A 212 -3.92 -19.25 5.17
C ILE A 212 -3.95 -20.78 5.24
N PRO A 213 -2.83 -21.47 5.39
CA PRO A 213 -2.80 -22.91 5.59
C PRO A 213 -3.71 -23.33 6.76
N TRP A 214 -4.38 -24.47 6.61
CA TRP A 214 -5.21 -25.01 7.69
C TRP A 214 -4.32 -25.59 8.79
N PRO A 215 -4.44 -25.15 10.06
CA PRO A 215 -3.69 -25.76 11.17
C PRO A 215 -4.27 -27.14 11.53
N GLU A 216 -3.40 -28.12 11.71
CA GLU A 216 -3.80 -29.52 11.96
C GLU A 216 -4.55 -29.71 13.29
N GLU A 217 -4.31 -28.82 14.24
CA GLU A 217 -4.94 -28.85 15.57
C GLU A 217 -6.43 -28.56 15.55
N LEU A 218 -6.92 -27.87 14.53
CA LEU A 218 -8.33 -27.48 14.45
C LEU A 218 -9.15 -28.50 13.67
N SER A 219 -10.32 -28.82 14.18
CA SER A 219 -11.25 -29.75 13.52
C SER A 219 -11.96 -29.11 12.33
N ARG A 220 -11.98 -29.79 11.17
CA ARG A 220 -12.76 -29.39 9.96
C ARG A 220 -14.11 -30.11 9.86
N ALA A 221 -14.52 -30.84 10.90
CA ALA A 221 -15.75 -31.61 10.82
C ALA A 221 -16.99 -30.72 10.60
N PRO A 222 -18.02 -31.22 9.92
CA PRO A 222 -19.27 -30.49 9.75
C PRO A 222 -19.85 -30.00 11.09
N GLY A 223 -20.36 -28.75 11.12
CA GLY A 223 -20.96 -28.14 12.30
C GLY A 223 -19.98 -27.53 13.31
N VAL A 224 -18.67 -27.64 13.09
CA VAL A 224 -17.68 -26.95 13.93
C VAL A 224 -17.70 -25.48 13.60
N THR A 225 -17.74 -24.63 14.64
CA THR A 225 -17.65 -23.18 14.55
C THR A 225 -16.32 -22.68 15.12
N TYR A 226 -15.89 -21.50 14.72
CA TYR A 226 -14.59 -20.93 15.08
C TYR A 226 -14.75 -19.54 15.63
N GLN A 227 -13.95 -19.21 16.63
CA GLN A 227 -13.75 -17.85 17.14
C GLN A 227 -12.27 -17.51 17.02
N ALA A 228 -11.97 -16.26 16.68
CA ALA A 228 -10.58 -15.84 16.56
C ALA A 228 -10.38 -14.41 17.02
N THR A 229 -9.16 -14.14 17.49
CA THR A 229 -8.68 -12.80 17.81
C THR A 229 -7.37 -12.56 17.10
N ILE A 230 -7.13 -11.30 16.70
CA ILE A 230 -5.87 -10.89 16.08
C ILE A 230 -5.22 -9.81 16.93
N LYS A 231 -3.91 -9.95 17.13
CA LYS A 231 -3.01 -8.92 17.69
C LYS A 231 -1.94 -8.62 16.67
N TYR A 232 -1.47 -7.39 16.61
CA TYR A 232 -0.41 -6.96 15.68
C TYR A 232 0.37 -5.80 16.29
N SER A 233 1.63 -5.65 15.85
CA SER A 233 2.46 -4.49 16.17
C SER A 233 2.08 -3.31 15.26
N LYS A 234 2.44 -2.12 15.72
CA LYS A 234 2.31 -0.87 14.98
C LYS A 234 3.64 -0.51 14.33
#